data_4e487d799d830acf88510a0db3577869
#
_entry.id   4e487d799d830acf88510a0db3577869
#
_cell.length_a   1.000
_cell.length_b   1.000
_cell.length_c   1.000
_cell.angle_alpha   90.00
_cell.angle_beta   90.00
_cell.angle_gamma   90.00
#
_symmetry.space_group_name_H-M   'P 1'
#
loop_
_entity.id
_entity.type
_entity.pdbx_description
1 polymer ?
#
loop_
_entity_poly.entity_id
_entity_poly.type
_entity_poly.pdbx_seq_one_letter_code
_entity_poly.pdbx_strand_id
1 'polypeptide(L)'
;IPASPRLGNKKIREGSGIGIKPVSKEGTQRHVRRAIQHALRLEGKPRHVTLVHKGNIMKFTDGASRDWGYELATTEFRADCVTERESWILDNKDRNPDLSTSDNSRLIEPGYDNLTPEKQAAIDAEVDGVLSSIGSSHGAGRWKEMVLVDDRIADSIFQQIQTRPQEYSI
;
A
#
# COMPACT_ATOMS: atom_id res chain seq x y z
N ILE A 1 -23.14 -8.16 19.66
CA ILE A 1 -21.92 -8.55 18.90
C ILE A 1 -21.84 -10.07 19.04
N PRO A 2 -21.87 -10.84 17.93
CA PRO A 2 -21.73 -12.29 18.02
C PRO A 2 -20.39 -12.62 18.68
N ALA A 3 -20.41 -13.55 19.64
CA ALA A 3 -19.23 -13.99 20.36
C ALA A 3 -18.22 -14.59 19.37
N SER A 4 -17.03 -14.01 19.28
CA SER A 4 -15.96 -14.60 18.50
C SER A 4 -15.56 -15.94 19.11
N PRO A 5 -15.50 -17.02 18.36
CA PRO A 5 -15.05 -18.34 18.84
C PRO A 5 -13.66 -18.31 19.50
N ARG A 6 -12.86 -17.29 19.22
CA ARG A 6 -11.49 -17.11 19.77
C ARG A 6 -11.45 -16.47 21.14
N LEU A 7 -12.52 -15.84 21.58
CA LEU A 7 -12.56 -15.11 22.88
C LEU A 7 -13.05 -15.98 24.05
N GLY A 8 -13.68 -17.12 23.77
CA GLY A 8 -14.27 -17.98 24.79
C GLY A 8 -15.20 -17.19 25.72
N ASN A 9 -15.42 -17.70 26.94
CA ASN A 9 -16.24 -17.04 27.97
C ASN A 9 -15.46 -15.99 28.79
N LYS A 10 -14.49 -15.29 28.21
CA LYS A 10 -13.76 -14.23 28.91
C LYS A 10 -14.69 -13.05 29.21
N LYS A 11 -14.97 -12.84 30.48
CA LYS A 11 -15.70 -11.67 30.95
C LYS A 11 -14.77 -10.44 30.94
N ILE A 12 -15.32 -9.30 30.54
CA ILE A 12 -14.64 -8.01 30.73
C ILE A 12 -14.52 -7.79 32.23
N ARG A 13 -13.33 -7.42 32.70
CA ARG A 13 -13.10 -7.16 34.13
C ARG A 13 -13.90 -5.94 34.58
N GLU A 14 -14.37 -5.96 35.83
CA GLU A 14 -15.01 -4.81 36.46
C GLU A 14 -14.04 -3.59 36.44
N GLY A 15 -14.60 -2.40 36.23
CA GLY A 15 -13.79 -1.17 36.09
C GLY A 15 -13.12 -0.96 34.72
N SER A 16 -13.34 -1.86 33.74
CA SER A 16 -12.80 -1.67 32.38
C SER A 16 -13.55 -0.59 31.61
N GLY A 17 -12.80 0.31 30.97
CA GLY A 17 -13.32 1.20 29.93
C GLY A 17 -13.50 0.47 28.60
N ILE A 18 -14.52 0.86 27.84
CA ILE A 18 -14.79 0.33 26.49
C ILE A 18 -14.86 1.49 25.50
N GLY A 19 -14.14 1.38 24.38
CA GLY A 19 -14.26 2.28 23.25
C GLY A 19 -14.70 1.53 21.99
N ILE A 20 -15.50 2.17 21.15
CA ILE A 20 -15.91 1.64 19.84
C ILE A 20 -15.33 2.55 18.75
N LYS A 21 -14.59 1.96 17.81
CA LYS A 21 -14.04 2.64 16.63
C LYS A 21 -14.63 2.00 15.37
N PRO A 22 -15.73 2.54 14.81
CA PRO A 22 -16.23 2.06 13.53
C PRO A 22 -15.37 2.59 12.39
N VAL A 23 -14.99 1.71 11.46
CA VAL A 23 -14.33 2.06 10.20
C VAL A 23 -15.06 1.32 9.08
N SER A 24 -15.50 2.05 8.06
CA SER A 24 -16.26 1.49 6.95
C SER A 24 -15.50 1.60 5.62
N LYS A 25 -15.73 0.65 4.72
CA LYS A 25 -15.17 0.67 3.37
C LYS A 25 -15.55 1.95 2.62
N GLU A 26 -16.84 2.29 2.63
CA GLU A 26 -17.36 3.49 1.96
C GLU A 26 -16.69 4.78 2.49
N GLY A 27 -16.63 4.95 3.81
CA GLY A 27 -15.99 6.11 4.44
C GLY A 27 -14.50 6.22 4.10
N THR A 28 -13.79 5.09 4.15
CA THR A 28 -12.37 5.01 3.77
C THR A 28 -12.17 5.39 2.31
N GLN A 29 -12.88 4.74 1.40
CA GLN A 29 -12.73 4.99 -0.03
C GLN A 29 -13.11 6.43 -0.41
N ARG A 30 -14.13 7.01 0.22
CA ARG A 30 -14.48 8.42 0.03
C ARG A 30 -13.35 9.37 0.47
N HIS A 31 -12.68 9.05 1.57
CA HIS A 31 -11.56 9.84 2.07
C HIS A 31 -10.33 9.72 1.16
N VAL A 32 -9.92 8.49 0.83
CA VAL A 32 -8.77 8.22 -0.04
C VAL A 32 -8.99 8.79 -1.45
N ARG A 33 -10.20 8.70 -2.00
CA ARG A 33 -10.56 9.32 -3.29
C ARG A 33 -10.28 10.81 -3.31
N ARG A 34 -10.65 11.52 -2.23
CA ARG A 34 -10.37 12.96 -2.11
C ARG A 34 -8.88 13.26 -2.01
N ALA A 35 -8.13 12.42 -1.29
CA ALA A 35 -6.67 12.57 -1.18
C ALA A 35 -5.99 12.38 -2.55
N ILE A 36 -6.35 11.34 -3.30
CA ILE A 36 -5.82 11.11 -4.66
C ILE A 36 -6.21 12.26 -5.60
N GLN A 37 -7.47 12.69 -5.60
CA GLN A 37 -7.92 13.83 -6.40
C GLN A 37 -7.22 15.14 -6.04
N HIS A 38 -6.86 15.32 -4.77
CA HIS A 38 -6.04 16.47 -4.35
C HIS A 38 -4.63 16.37 -4.89
N ALA A 39 -3.97 15.22 -4.74
CA ALA A 39 -2.63 14.97 -5.24
C ALA A 39 -2.53 15.17 -6.77
N LEU A 40 -3.56 14.76 -7.53
CA LEU A 40 -3.62 14.96 -8.98
C LEU A 40 -3.66 16.43 -9.41
N ARG A 41 -4.11 17.33 -8.53
CA ARG A 41 -4.16 18.79 -8.79
C ARG A 41 -2.88 19.51 -8.44
N LEU A 42 -1.95 18.85 -7.74
CA LEU A 42 -0.67 19.47 -7.37
C LEU A 42 0.24 19.55 -8.59
N GLU A 43 0.75 20.74 -8.88
CA GLU A 43 1.66 21.00 -9.99
C GLU A 43 3.12 21.06 -9.50
N GLY A 44 4.05 20.57 -10.34
CA GLY A 44 5.49 20.75 -10.14
C GLY A 44 6.15 19.96 -9.02
N LYS A 45 5.45 18.95 -8.43
CA LYS A 45 5.98 18.09 -7.35
C LYS A 45 5.68 16.62 -7.59
N PRO A 46 6.49 15.71 -7.04
CA PRO A 46 6.10 14.30 -6.95
C PRO A 46 4.77 14.18 -6.22
N ARG A 47 3.81 13.50 -6.84
CA ARG A 47 2.48 13.29 -6.28
C ARG A 47 2.52 12.06 -5.39
N HIS A 48 2.17 12.21 -4.11
CA HIS A 48 2.29 11.16 -3.12
C HIS A 48 1.08 11.14 -2.19
N VAL A 49 0.52 9.97 -1.92
CA VAL A 49 -0.54 9.73 -0.94
C VAL A 49 -0.13 8.60 0.00
N THR A 50 0.11 8.91 1.26
CA THR A 50 0.47 7.93 2.29
C THR A 50 -0.75 7.52 3.11
N LEU A 51 -1.08 6.23 3.10
CA LEU A 51 -2.11 5.62 3.93
C LEU A 51 -1.54 5.37 5.33
N VAL A 52 -1.86 6.24 6.28
CA VAL A 52 -1.37 6.12 7.66
C VAL A 52 -2.33 5.27 8.48
N HIS A 53 -1.83 4.22 9.14
CA HIS A 53 -2.65 3.25 9.85
C HIS A 53 -1.90 2.57 11.00
N LYS A 54 -2.61 1.82 11.84
CA LYS A 54 -2.07 0.90 12.87
C LYS A 54 -2.53 -0.55 12.61
N GLY A 55 -2.52 -0.97 11.36
CA GLY A 55 -3.03 -2.26 10.90
C GLY A 55 -2.29 -3.49 11.43
N ASN A 56 -1.06 -3.31 11.93
CA ASN A 56 -0.32 -4.38 12.63
C ASN A 56 -1.00 -4.79 13.95
N ILE A 57 -1.73 -3.89 14.60
CA ILE A 57 -2.50 -4.13 15.85
C ILE A 57 -4.00 -4.17 15.54
N MET A 58 -4.55 -3.14 14.90
CA MET A 58 -5.97 -3.00 14.58
C MET A 58 -6.27 -3.54 13.17
N LYS A 59 -6.16 -4.85 13.01
CA LYS A 59 -6.21 -5.52 11.70
C LYS A 59 -7.54 -5.32 10.97
N PHE A 60 -8.67 -5.36 11.67
CA PHE A 60 -10.02 -5.33 11.09
C PHE A 60 -10.60 -3.91 10.94
N THR A 61 -9.90 -2.90 11.40
CA THR A 61 -10.24 -1.49 11.22
C THR A 61 -9.18 -0.79 10.41
N ASP A 62 -8.05 -0.44 10.99
CA ASP A 62 -6.98 0.27 10.32
C ASP A 62 -6.33 -0.55 9.19
N GLY A 63 -6.11 -1.87 9.40
CA GLY A 63 -5.63 -2.77 8.36
C GLY A 63 -6.60 -2.87 7.19
N ALA A 64 -7.89 -3.05 7.48
CA ALA A 64 -8.92 -3.05 6.44
C ALA A 64 -9.00 -1.71 5.70
N SER A 65 -8.86 -0.58 6.41
CA SER A 65 -8.85 0.76 5.81
C SER A 65 -7.69 0.93 4.83
N ARG A 66 -6.49 0.46 5.19
CA ARG A 66 -5.34 0.42 4.26
C ARG A 66 -5.68 -0.38 3.01
N ASP A 67 -6.19 -1.60 3.17
CA ASP A 67 -6.46 -2.50 2.05
C ASP A 67 -7.54 -1.90 1.12
N TRP A 68 -8.59 -1.28 1.66
CA TRP A 68 -9.60 -0.56 0.87
C TRP A 68 -9.06 0.69 0.18
N GLY A 69 -8.04 1.33 0.76
CA GLY A 69 -7.34 2.45 0.14
C GLY A 69 -6.55 2.00 -1.09
N TYR A 70 -5.79 0.92 -0.98
CA TYR A 70 -5.09 0.31 -2.11
C TYR A 70 -6.06 -0.21 -3.17
N GLU A 71 -7.13 -0.90 -2.79
CA GLU A 71 -8.16 -1.35 -3.72
C GLU A 71 -8.69 -0.19 -4.57
N LEU A 72 -9.01 0.95 -3.94
CA LEU A 72 -9.49 2.14 -4.66
C LEU A 72 -8.43 2.67 -5.64
N ALA A 73 -7.18 2.80 -5.21
CA ALA A 73 -6.10 3.32 -6.02
C ALA A 73 -5.84 2.43 -7.25
N THR A 74 -5.89 1.10 -7.07
CA THR A 74 -5.59 0.13 -8.13
C THR A 74 -6.80 -0.24 -9.01
N THR A 75 -8.00 0.20 -8.67
CA THR A 75 -9.21 -0.01 -9.49
C THR A 75 -9.72 1.28 -10.11
N GLU A 76 -10.22 2.20 -9.30
CA GLU A 76 -10.83 3.45 -9.78
C GLU A 76 -9.80 4.41 -10.38
N PHE A 77 -8.59 4.46 -9.82
CA PHE A 77 -7.51 5.36 -10.25
C PHE A 77 -6.34 4.63 -10.90
N ARG A 78 -6.60 3.46 -11.51
CA ARG A 78 -5.53 2.64 -12.11
C ARG A 78 -4.67 3.38 -13.14
N ALA A 79 -5.24 4.29 -13.89
CA ALA A 79 -4.54 5.08 -14.90
C ALA A 79 -3.67 6.20 -14.29
N ASP A 80 -3.94 6.59 -13.05
CA ASP A 80 -3.33 7.76 -12.40
C ASP A 80 -2.43 7.39 -11.22
N CYS A 81 -2.54 6.16 -10.69
CA CYS A 81 -1.87 5.72 -9.48
C CYS A 81 -0.93 4.55 -9.70
N VAL A 82 0.19 4.58 -8.99
CA VAL A 82 1.14 3.47 -8.83
C VAL A 82 1.34 3.22 -7.34
N THR A 83 1.33 1.95 -6.91
CA THR A 83 1.64 1.60 -5.51
C THR A 83 3.15 1.56 -5.29
N GLU A 84 3.58 1.67 -4.02
CA GLU A 84 5.01 1.60 -3.68
C GLU A 84 5.65 0.29 -4.20
N ARG A 85 4.99 -0.84 -4.03
CA ARG A 85 5.49 -2.15 -4.50
C ARG A 85 5.59 -2.21 -6.02
N GLU A 86 4.61 -1.68 -6.75
CA GLU A 86 4.65 -1.56 -8.20
C GLU A 86 5.79 -0.62 -8.66
N SER A 87 6.02 0.47 -7.92
CA SER A 87 7.10 1.41 -8.23
C SER A 87 8.49 0.77 -8.12
N TRP A 88 8.70 -0.15 -7.17
CA TRP A 88 9.95 -0.91 -7.07
C TRP A 88 10.15 -1.84 -8.27
N ILE A 89 9.10 -2.54 -8.71
CA ILE A 89 9.14 -3.40 -9.90
C ILE A 89 9.55 -2.61 -11.14
N LEU A 90 8.93 -1.44 -11.33
CA LEU A 90 9.17 -0.58 -12.48
C LEU A 90 10.56 0.06 -12.44
N ASP A 91 11.00 0.54 -11.27
CA ASP A 91 12.33 1.15 -11.10
C ASP A 91 13.46 0.12 -11.33
N ASN A 92 13.27 -1.11 -10.84
CA ASN A 92 14.22 -2.20 -11.11
C ASN A 92 14.35 -2.47 -12.62
N LYS A 93 13.23 -2.51 -13.33
CA LYS A 93 13.21 -2.74 -14.78
C LYS A 93 13.78 -1.55 -15.58
N ASP A 94 13.52 -0.32 -15.14
CA ASP A 94 14.09 0.91 -15.73
C ASP A 94 15.63 0.95 -15.58
N ARG A 95 16.15 0.52 -14.41
CA ARG A 95 17.61 0.45 -14.17
C ARG A 95 18.30 -0.69 -14.92
N ASN A 96 17.61 -1.78 -15.12
CA ASN A 96 18.11 -2.94 -15.85
C ASN A 96 17.04 -3.50 -16.79
N PRO A 97 16.99 -3.04 -18.06
CA PRO A 97 16.01 -3.49 -19.05
C PRO A 97 16.03 -5.00 -19.31
N ASP A 98 17.16 -5.66 -19.10
CA ASP A 98 17.32 -7.11 -19.31
C ASP A 98 16.99 -7.94 -18.07
N LEU A 99 16.56 -7.29 -16.95
CA LEU A 99 16.23 -7.97 -15.70
C LEU A 99 15.11 -8.99 -15.92
N SER A 100 15.34 -10.25 -15.51
CA SER A 100 14.32 -11.28 -15.60
C SER A 100 13.20 -11.04 -14.55
N THR A 101 12.01 -11.64 -14.79
CA THR A 101 10.91 -11.59 -13.83
C THR A 101 11.31 -12.12 -12.47
N SER A 102 11.95 -13.29 -12.43
CA SER A 102 12.36 -13.92 -11.15
C SER A 102 13.45 -13.13 -10.41
N ASP A 103 14.36 -12.44 -11.13
CA ASP A 103 15.34 -11.57 -10.48
C ASP A 103 14.68 -10.30 -9.94
N ASN A 104 13.72 -9.73 -10.65
CA ASN A 104 12.93 -8.62 -10.13
C ASN A 104 12.13 -9.05 -8.89
N SER A 105 11.53 -10.25 -8.91
CA SER A 105 10.83 -10.82 -7.76
C SER A 105 11.74 -10.97 -6.53
N ARG A 106 12.99 -11.39 -6.70
CA ARG A 106 13.98 -11.43 -5.61
C ARG A 106 14.31 -10.06 -5.02
N LEU A 107 14.34 -9.03 -5.87
CA LEU A 107 14.64 -7.67 -5.42
C LEU A 107 13.49 -7.05 -4.61
N ILE A 108 12.24 -7.38 -4.93
CA ILE A 108 11.06 -6.82 -4.25
C ILE A 108 10.56 -7.65 -3.07
N GLU A 109 10.99 -8.93 -2.99
CA GLU A 109 10.53 -9.85 -1.92
C GLU A 109 11.72 -10.45 -1.17
N PRO A 110 12.10 -9.87 -0.03
CA PRO A 110 13.15 -10.43 0.80
C PRO A 110 12.82 -11.88 1.20
N GLY A 111 13.74 -12.81 0.89
CA GLY A 111 13.55 -14.23 1.16
C GLY A 111 12.76 -15.00 0.11
N TYR A 112 12.57 -14.44 -1.10
CA TYR A 112 11.90 -15.08 -2.24
C TYR A 112 12.36 -16.53 -2.45
N ASP A 113 13.66 -16.83 -2.42
CA ASP A 113 14.20 -18.15 -2.65
C ASP A 113 13.83 -19.18 -1.54
N ASN A 114 13.35 -18.71 -0.37
CA ASN A 114 12.88 -19.56 0.73
C ASN A 114 11.35 -19.78 0.70
N LEU A 115 10.65 -19.22 -0.27
CA LEU A 115 9.21 -19.38 -0.43
C LEU A 115 8.88 -20.71 -1.13
N THR A 116 7.63 -21.17 -0.95
CA THR A 116 7.13 -22.31 -1.71
C THR A 116 6.99 -21.97 -3.19
N PRO A 117 7.09 -22.96 -4.11
CA PRO A 117 6.96 -22.69 -5.55
C PRO A 117 5.68 -21.95 -5.94
N GLU A 118 4.57 -22.23 -5.26
CA GLU A 118 3.28 -21.56 -5.51
C GLU A 118 3.34 -20.08 -5.15
N LYS A 119 4.04 -19.72 -4.06
CA LYS A 119 4.23 -18.32 -3.64
C LYS A 119 5.19 -17.60 -4.57
N GLN A 120 6.27 -18.26 -4.99
CA GLN A 120 7.19 -17.69 -5.98
C GLN A 120 6.46 -17.39 -7.29
N ALA A 121 5.67 -18.35 -7.80
CA ALA A 121 4.88 -18.16 -9.01
C ALA A 121 3.84 -17.03 -8.89
N ALA A 122 3.25 -16.84 -7.71
CA ALA A 122 2.32 -15.72 -7.47
C ALA A 122 3.02 -14.37 -7.51
N ILE A 123 4.24 -14.26 -6.97
CA ILE A 123 5.04 -13.03 -7.03
C ILE A 123 5.53 -12.76 -8.46
N ASP A 124 5.98 -13.79 -9.16
CA ASP A 124 6.37 -13.66 -10.57
C ASP A 124 5.20 -13.19 -11.44
N ALA A 125 4.00 -13.73 -11.22
CA ALA A 125 2.79 -13.28 -11.90
C ALA A 125 2.42 -11.82 -11.56
N GLU A 126 2.65 -11.38 -10.32
CA GLU A 126 2.50 -9.97 -9.92
C GLU A 126 3.46 -9.07 -10.71
N VAL A 127 4.75 -9.43 -10.77
CA VAL A 127 5.77 -8.69 -11.52
C VAL A 127 5.41 -8.60 -13.01
N ASP A 128 5.07 -9.72 -13.64
CA ASP A 128 4.66 -9.75 -15.05
C ASP A 128 3.39 -8.93 -15.29
N GLY A 129 2.43 -8.99 -14.37
CA GLY A 129 1.20 -8.19 -14.42
C GLY A 129 1.47 -6.69 -14.39
N VAL A 130 2.38 -6.23 -13.53
CA VAL A 130 2.78 -4.81 -13.44
C VAL A 130 3.53 -4.38 -14.71
N LEU A 131 4.48 -5.18 -15.17
CA LEU A 131 5.27 -4.85 -16.37
C LEU A 131 4.41 -4.83 -17.64
N SER A 132 3.45 -5.75 -17.77
CA SER A 132 2.54 -5.80 -18.91
C SER A 132 1.45 -4.71 -18.89
N SER A 133 1.10 -4.20 -17.73
CA SER A 133 0.09 -3.13 -17.57
C SER A 133 0.73 -1.74 -17.49
N ILE A 134 1.22 -1.34 -16.32
CA ILE A 134 1.83 -0.01 -16.11
C ILE A 134 3.14 0.13 -16.89
N GLY A 135 3.96 -0.91 -16.91
CA GLY A 135 5.23 -0.90 -17.64
C GLY A 135 5.05 -0.64 -19.14
N SER A 136 3.99 -1.17 -19.75
CA SER A 136 3.69 -0.95 -21.17
C SER A 136 3.14 0.46 -21.45
N SER A 137 2.35 1.03 -20.55
CA SER A 137 1.73 2.36 -20.72
C SER A 137 2.61 3.50 -20.19
N HIS A 138 3.28 3.29 -19.06
CA HIS A 138 4.06 4.28 -18.32
C HIS A 138 5.50 3.84 -18.03
N GLY A 139 6.07 2.93 -18.82
CA GLY A 139 7.47 2.50 -18.70
C GLY A 139 8.47 3.61 -19.04
N ALA A 140 9.78 3.29 -18.90
CA ALA A 140 10.89 4.23 -19.10
C ALA A 140 10.77 5.48 -18.20
N GLY A 141 10.41 5.28 -16.96
CA GLY A 141 10.34 6.33 -15.94
C GLY A 141 9.08 7.19 -15.93
N ARG A 142 8.15 7.05 -16.91
CA ARG A 142 6.92 7.84 -16.97
C ARG A 142 5.96 7.56 -15.81
N TRP A 143 6.04 6.38 -15.20
CA TRP A 143 5.27 6.05 -13.99
C TRP A 143 5.56 7.00 -12.81
N LYS A 144 6.69 7.70 -12.82
CA LYS A 144 7.06 8.71 -11.80
C LYS A 144 6.16 9.97 -11.84
N GLU A 145 5.39 10.13 -12.91
CA GLU A 145 4.40 11.19 -13.04
C GLU A 145 3.03 10.80 -12.43
N MET A 146 2.83 9.51 -12.14
CA MET A 146 1.63 9.02 -11.47
C MET A 146 1.64 9.38 -9.98
N VAL A 147 0.49 9.26 -9.32
CA VAL A 147 0.39 9.39 -7.86
C VAL A 147 0.96 8.12 -7.22
N LEU A 148 2.04 8.26 -6.47
CA LEU A 148 2.57 7.17 -5.65
C LEU A 148 1.68 6.98 -4.43
N VAL A 149 1.14 5.78 -4.26
CA VAL A 149 0.35 5.39 -3.08
C VAL A 149 1.15 4.40 -2.27
N ASP A 150 1.44 4.75 -1.02
CA ASP A 150 2.13 3.90 -0.05
C ASP A 150 1.37 3.82 1.28
N ASP A 151 1.89 3.02 2.21
CA ASP A 151 1.37 2.98 3.58
C ASP A 151 2.47 3.04 4.63
N ARG A 152 2.14 3.61 5.77
CA ARG A 152 3.04 3.69 6.93
C ARG A 152 2.28 3.42 8.23
N ILE A 153 2.97 2.72 9.13
CA ILE A 153 2.49 2.57 10.51
C ILE A 153 2.57 3.94 11.20
N ALA A 154 1.50 4.33 11.93
CA ALA A 154 1.31 5.68 12.46
C ALA A 154 2.49 6.20 13.30
N ASP A 155 3.01 5.39 14.21
CA ASP A 155 4.16 5.77 15.04
C ASP A 155 5.45 5.89 14.20
N SER A 156 5.63 5.06 13.19
CA SER A 156 6.77 5.15 12.27
C SER A 156 6.72 6.43 11.44
N ILE A 157 5.58 6.80 10.87
CA ILE A 157 5.46 8.03 10.08
C ILE A 157 5.67 9.29 10.94
N PHE A 158 5.18 9.31 12.19
CA PHE A 158 5.43 10.42 13.10
C PHE A 158 6.92 10.64 13.37
N GLN A 159 7.67 9.55 13.59
CA GLN A 159 9.12 9.63 13.73
C GLN A 159 9.80 10.10 12.43
N GLN A 160 9.39 9.56 11.30
CA GLN A 160 9.98 9.89 10.00
C GLN A 160 9.76 11.35 9.62
N ILE A 161 8.56 11.90 9.82
CA ILE A 161 8.26 13.32 9.56
C ILE A 161 9.14 14.24 10.40
N GLN A 162 9.47 13.85 11.65
CA GLN A 162 10.31 14.64 12.53
C GLN A 162 11.80 14.54 12.16
N THR A 163 12.27 13.39 11.72
CA THR A 163 13.69 13.11 11.45
C THR A 163 14.09 13.36 10.00
N ARG A 164 13.15 13.19 9.06
CA ARG A 164 13.37 13.29 7.61
C ARG A 164 12.19 13.98 6.91
N PRO A 165 11.85 15.23 7.31
CA PRO A 165 10.67 15.92 6.77
C PRO A 165 10.73 16.11 5.25
N GLN A 166 11.92 16.18 4.66
CA GLN A 166 12.11 16.35 3.22
C GLN A 166 11.58 15.17 2.38
N GLU A 167 11.44 13.99 2.97
CA GLU A 167 10.88 12.81 2.29
C GLU A 167 9.34 12.88 2.19
N TYR A 168 8.72 13.74 3.00
CA TYR A 168 7.27 13.89 3.13
C TYR A 168 6.78 15.32 2.88
N SER A 169 7.65 16.19 2.37
CA SER A 169 7.25 17.59 2.08
C SER A 169 6.31 17.62 0.88
N ILE A 170 5.18 18.22 1.08
CA ILE A 170 4.16 18.50 0.06
C ILE A 170 4.51 19.81 -0.65
#